data_c407e784d657b1bf359ebe400d198b44
#
_entry.id   c407e784d657b1bf359ebe400d198b44
#
_cell.length_a   1.000
_cell.length_b   1.000
_cell.length_c   1.000
_cell.angle_alpha   90.00
_cell.angle_beta   90.00
_cell.angle_gamma   90.00
#
_symmetry.space_group_name_H-M   'P 1'
#
loop_
_entity.id
_entity.type
_entity.pdbx_description
1 polymer ?
#
loop_
_entity_poly.entity_id
_entity_poly.type
_entity_poly.pdbx_seq_one_letter_code
_entity_poly.pdbx_strand_id
1 'polypeptide(L)'
;MSHERRMRILQAIVEDYVRTGEPIGSKTLAQRHHLQVSSATIRNDMAAFEEQGLLSAPHASAGRIPTEQGYRFFVDALAAPRALSATQVSALRQILESAHSVEDMIEAATRTLAHLTHQVALIQYPTRNAGTLLHLEFVPLDSRTLLALLISDLGTIHRVTVILPETTALSHDETVSALAAIKENLLKMLQGLPFENISALLPEAHHPALRGRSPELTEAIVDHLRAQPYFERDIRFAISGTSNLARSHDDFSASIAPILDALEEQVTLLRVLSHASVQEAGYSVRIGHENTEQALQGASIVTGEYDSPVVVSYSKQHLPDNEGALGKHTAKLGVVGPVRMDYRGNIAAVNAVARYLGHVLGTRAS
;
A
#
# COMPACT_ATOMS: atom_id res chain seq x y z
N MET A 1 9.59 2.26 39.63
CA MET A 1 10.78 3.15 39.60
C MET A 1 11.99 2.56 38.87
N SER A 2 12.44 1.34 39.15
CA SER A 2 13.62 0.76 38.44
C SER A 2 13.37 0.51 36.95
N HIS A 3 12.24 -0.06 36.56
CA HIS A 3 11.91 -0.40 35.17
C HIS A 3 11.74 0.86 34.29
N GLU A 4 10.97 1.82 34.75
CA GLU A 4 10.73 3.09 34.06
C GLU A 4 12.00 3.91 33.81
N ARG A 5 12.91 3.91 34.82
CA ARG A 5 14.22 4.53 34.65
C ARG A 5 15.05 3.85 33.56
N ARG A 6 15.10 2.51 33.58
CA ARG A 6 15.84 1.71 32.60
C ARG A 6 15.30 1.97 31.17
N MET A 7 13.98 2.04 31.03
CA MET A 7 13.36 2.41 29.77
C MET A 7 13.81 3.77 29.27
N ARG A 8 13.81 4.80 30.14
CA ARG A 8 14.29 6.14 29.77
C ARG A 8 15.78 6.15 29.38
N ILE A 9 16.61 5.34 30.03
CA ILE A 9 18.04 5.22 29.69
C ILE A 9 18.17 4.59 28.28
N LEU A 10 17.47 3.50 27.98
CA LEU A 10 17.53 2.86 26.67
C LEU A 10 16.99 3.79 25.57
N GLN A 11 15.88 4.49 25.81
CA GLN A 11 15.34 5.48 24.88
C GLN A 11 16.38 6.57 24.58
N ALA A 12 17.02 7.12 25.59
CA ALA A 12 18.04 8.15 25.44
C ALA A 12 19.26 7.64 24.63
N ILE A 13 19.66 6.37 24.85
CA ILE A 13 20.76 5.75 24.07
C ILE A 13 20.36 5.63 22.60
N VAL A 14 19.16 5.12 22.30
CA VAL A 14 18.68 4.97 20.93
C VAL A 14 18.55 6.32 20.25
N GLU A 15 17.93 7.32 20.89
CA GLU A 15 17.77 8.68 20.33
C GLU A 15 19.12 9.36 20.05
N ASP A 16 20.09 9.25 20.98
CA ASP A 16 21.42 9.81 20.77
C ASP A 16 22.18 9.09 19.65
N TYR A 17 22.10 7.76 19.59
CA TYR A 17 22.76 6.99 18.54
C TYR A 17 22.17 7.25 17.16
N VAL A 18 20.85 7.33 17.05
CA VAL A 18 20.18 7.70 15.79
C VAL A 18 20.67 9.07 15.30
N ARG A 19 20.83 10.03 16.21
CA ARG A 19 21.22 11.38 15.86
C ARG A 19 22.71 11.52 15.51
N THR A 20 23.60 10.79 16.19
CA THR A 20 25.06 11.00 16.07
C THR A 20 25.77 9.96 15.24
N GLY A 21 25.23 8.71 15.16
CA GLY A 21 25.93 7.57 14.58
C GLY A 21 27.11 7.06 15.43
N GLU A 22 27.39 7.68 16.56
CA GLU A 22 28.55 7.36 17.40
C GLU A 22 28.16 6.51 18.61
N PRO A 23 28.99 5.53 19.03
CA PRO A 23 28.73 4.74 20.24
C PRO A 23 28.56 5.63 21.48
N ILE A 24 27.52 5.37 22.26
CA ILE A 24 27.11 6.22 23.39
C ILE A 24 27.79 5.80 24.67
N GLY A 25 28.47 6.77 25.33
CA GLY A 25 29.09 6.60 26.62
C GLY A 25 28.20 7.04 27.78
N SER A 26 28.29 6.35 28.95
CA SER A 26 27.47 6.68 30.12
C SER A 26 27.66 8.11 30.65
N LYS A 27 28.85 8.68 30.55
CA LYS A 27 29.12 10.09 30.95
C LYS A 27 28.41 11.09 30.05
N THR A 28 28.49 10.87 28.72
CA THR A 28 27.82 11.70 27.71
C THR A 28 26.30 11.67 27.87
N LEU A 29 25.74 10.48 28.12
CA LEU A 29 24.32 10.29 28.36
C LEU A 29 23.83 11.03 29.60
N ALA A 30 24.56 10.92 30.71
CA ALA A 30 24.27 11.62 31.98
C ALA A 30 24.22 13.15 31.79
N GLN A 31 25.12 13.69 30.99
CA GLN A 31 25.21 15.13 30.73
C GLN A 31 24.12 15.65 29.83
N ARG A 32 23.73 14.88 28.79
CA ARG A 32 22.76 15.32 27.75
C ARG A 32 21.29 15.24 28.20
N HIS A 33 20.94 14.19 28.92
CA HIS A 33 19.53 13.85 29.18
C HIS A 33 19.03 14.14 30.58
N HIS A 34 19.85 14.73 31.47
CA HIS A 34 19.45 15.06 32.86
C HIS A 34 18.69 13.92 33.58
N LEU A 35 19.17 12.67 33.42
CA LEU A 35 18.48 11.47 33.87
C LEU A 35 18.38 11.31 35.39
N GLN A 36 18.88 12.28 36.17
CA GLN A 36 18.90 12.31 37.66
C GLN A 36 19.55 11.08 38.29
N VAL A 37 20.50 10.46 37.56
CA VAL A 37 21.27 9.30 38.03
C VAL A 37 22.76 9.47 37.69
N SER A 38 23.62 8.81 38.45
CA SER A 38 25.06 8.85 38.26
C SER A 38 25.48 8.15 36.96
N SER A 39 26.58 8.56 36.35
CA SER A 39 27.17 7.85 35.21
C SER A 39 27.55 6.39 35.53
N ALA A 40 27.82 6.08 36.80
CA ALA A 40 28.05 4.72 37.27
C ALA A 40 26.77 3.87 37.21
N THR A 41 25.63 4.43 37.63
CA THR A 41 24.32 3.77 37.53
C THR A 41 23.96 3.50 36.07
N ILE A 42 24.14 4.50 35.18
CA ILE A 42 23.91 4.35 33.75
C ILE A 42 24.78 3.24 33.16
N ARG A 43 26.06 3.17 33.54
CA ARG A 43 26.98 2.12 33.09
C ARG A 43 26.50 0.73 33.49
N ASN A 44 26.01 0.55 34.73
CA ASN A 44 25.45 -0.71 35.17
C ASN A 44 24.18 -1.10 34.39
N ASP A 45 23.30 -0.13 34.15
CA ASP A 45 22.11 -0.39 33.32
C ASP A 45 22.49 -0.73 31.87
N MET A 46 23.51 -0.07 31.29
CA MET A 46 24.05 -0.41 29.94
C MET A 46 24.64 -1.83 29.90
N ALA A 47 25.37 -2.25 30.93
CA ALA A 47 25.89 -3.62 31.02
C ALA A 47 24.75 -4.65 31.07
N ALA A 48 23.69 -4.38 31.84
CA ALA A 48 22.54 -5.24 31.90
C ALA A 48 21.76 -5.30 30.57
N PHE A 49 21.71 -4.21 29.79
CA PHE A 49 21.14 -4.21 28.44
C PHE A 49 22.00 -4.99 27.43
N GLU A 50 23.32 -4.94 27.59
CA GLU A 50 24.26 -5.74 26.79
C GLU A 50 24.09 -7.24 27.07
N GLU A 51 23.97 -7.65 28.34
CA GLU A 51 23.65 -9.03 28.73
C GLU A 51 22.29 -9.51 28.16
N GLN A 52 21.33 -8.60 28.02
CA GLN A 52 20.02 -8.87 27.40
C GLN A 52 20.03 -8.84 25.87
N GLY A 53 21.17 -8.55 25.25
CA GLY A 53 21.28 -8.43 23.80
C GLY A 53 20.64 -7.16 23.18
N LEU A 54 20.24 -6.18 24.02
CA LEU A 54 19.63 -4.93 23.53
C LEU A 54 20.68 -3.91 23.08
N LEU A 55 21.88 -3.98 23.63
CA LEU A 55 23.03 -3.16 23.25
C LEU A 55 24.21 -4.06 22.89
N SER A 56 25.15 -3.51 22.12
CA SER A 56 26.42 -4.14 21.82
C SER A 56 27.57 -3.13 21.95
N ALA A 57 28.79 -3.62 22.12
CA ALA A 57 30.00 -2.81 22.12
C ALA A 57 30.77 -3.06 20.81
N PRO A 58 30.99 -2.07 19.95
CA PRO A 58 31.84 -2.24 18.75
C PRO A 58 33.28 -2.63 19.12
N HIS A 59 33.78 -2.09 20.24
CA HIS A 59 35.12 -2.38 20.80
C HIS A 59 35.08 -2.32 22.32
N ALA A 60 36.01 -2.99 23.01
CA ALA A 60 36.06 -3.10 24.48
C ALA A 60 36.04 -1.73 25.20
N SER A 61 36.63 -0.67 24.59
CA SER A 61 36.69 0.69 25.14
C SER A 61 35.64 1.63 24.54
N ALA A 62 34.85 1.18 23.60
CA ALA A 62 33.81 1.99 22.94
C ALA A 62 32.58 2.16 23.86
N GLY A 63 31.77 3.15 23.55
CA GLY A 63 30.40 3.23 24.07
C GLY A 63 29.56 2.02 23.65
N ARG A 64 28.26 2.14 23.81
CA ARG A 64 27.31 1.11 23.38
C ARG A 64 26.47 1.60 22.21
N ILE A 65 26.11 0.66 21.33
CA ILE A 65 25.20 0.88 20.20
C ILE A 65 23.98 -0.04 20.35
N PRO A 66 22.78 0.39 19.91
CA PRO A 66 21.61 -0.47 19.89
C PRO A 66 21.77 -1.62 18.89
N THR A 67 21.30 -2.81 19.27
CA THR A 67 21.08 -3.94 18.36
C THR A 67 19.70 -3.83 17.70
N GLU A 68 19.39 -4.67 16.71
CA GLU A 68 18.03 -4.76 16.14
C GLU A 68 16.99 -5.06 17.25
N GLN A 69 17.33 -5.94 18.17
CA GLN A 69 16.48 -6.24 19.34
C GLN A 69 16.32 -5.02 20.26
N GLY A 70 17.36 -4.20 20.40
CA GLY A 70 17.30 -2.93 21.13
C GLY A 70 16.36 -1.92 20.48
N TYR A 71 16.42 -1.78 19.13
CA TYR A 71 15.47 -0.96 18.39
C TYR A 71 14.04 -1.49 18.49
N ARG A 72 13.82 -2.82 18.39
CA ARG A 72 12.51 -3.43 18.56
C ARG A 72 11.93 -3.10 19.93
N PHE A 73 12.69 -3.31 20.98
CA PHE A 73 12.27 -3.00 22.33
C PHE A 73 11.95 -1.49 22.52
N PHE A 74 12.73 -0.62 21.88
CA PHE A 74 12.46 0.82 21.86
C PHE A 74 11.14 1.14 21.16
N VAL A 75 10.89 0.58 19.97
CA VAL A 75 9.67 0.81 19.17
C VAL A 75 8.43 0.31 19.92
N ASP A 76 8.49 -0.89 20.51
CA ASP A 76 7.39 -1.48 21.28
C ASP A 76 7.05 -0.67 22.55
N ALA A 77 8.02 0.04 23.08
CA ALA A 77 7.86 0.92 24.24
C ALA A 77 7.34 2.34 23.89
N LEU A 78 7.18 2.66 22.61
CA LEU A 78 6.64 3.96 22.20
C LEU A 78 5.15 4.03 22.53
N ALA A 79 4.80 4.76 23.58
CA ALA A 79 3.41 4.89 24.04
C ALA A 79 2.49 5.62 23.04
N ALA A 80 3.04 6.54 22.25
CA ALA A 80 2.35 7.23 21.16
C ALA A 80 3.35 7.83 20.17
N PRO A 81 3.05 7.83 18.86
CA PRO A 81 3.89 8.55 17.90
C PRO A 81 3.84 10.05 18.19
N ARG A 82 4.97 10.72 18.00
CA ARG A 82 5.05 12.18 18.11
C ARG A 82 4.21 12.80 17.00
N ALA A 83 3.26 13.66 17.32
CA ALA A 83 2.50 14.38 16.30
C ALA A 83 3.43 15.30 15.48
N LEU A 84 3.14 15.44 14.18
CA LEU A 84 3.79 16.46 13.36
C LEU A 84 3.50 17.86 13.93
N SER A 85 4.43 18.79 13.75
CA SER A 85 4.21 20.18 14.11
C SER A 85 3.07 20.79 13.27
N ALA A 86 2.40 21.81 13.81
CA ALA A 86 1.33 22.51 13.09
C ALA A 86 1.79 23.03 11.72
N THR A 87 3.05 23.49 11.64
CA THR A 87 3.69 23.96 10.38
C THR A 87 3.82 22.83 9.37
N GLN A 88 4.28 21.63 9.79
CA GLN A 88 4.41 20.46 8.92
C GLN A 88 3.04 19.98 8.42
N VAL A 89 2.04 19.96 9.31
CA VAL A 89 0.66 19.59 8.95
C VAL A 89 0.07 20.58 7.95
N SER A 90 0.28 21.90 8.15
CA SER A 90 -0.20 22.94 7.23
C SER A 90 0.47 22.84 5.86
N ALA A 91 1.77 22.61 5.82
CA ALA A 91 2.51 22.43 4.56
C ALA A 91 2.04 21.17 3.80
N LEU A 92 1.86 20.05 4.50
CA LEU A 92 1.32 18.82 3.92
C LEU A 92 -0.07 19.06 3.31
N ARG A 93 -0.96 19.72 4.06
CA ARG A 93 -2.30 20.07 3.60
C ARG A 93 -2.26 20.89 2.32
N GLN A 94 -1.50 21.97 2.31
CA GLN A 94 -1.41 22.88 1.16
C GLN A 94 -0.89 22.18 -0.10
N ILE A 95 0.13 21.32 0.04
CA ILE A 95 0.68 20.55 -1.08
C ILE A 95 -0.36 19.59 -1.66
N LEU A 96 -1.11 18.87 -0.81
CA LEU A 96 -2.07 17.86 -1.26
C LEU A 96 -3.37 18.49 -1.78
N GLU A 97 -3.81 19.63 -1.24
CA GLU A 97 -4.97 20.38 -1.72
C GLU A 97 -4.73 21.04 -3.09
N SER A 98 -3.48 21.33 -3.45
CA SER A 98 -3.12 21.88 -4.77
C SER A 98 -3.10 20.84 -5.90
N ALA A 99 -3.22 19.55 -5.61
CA ALA A 99 -3.19 18.50 -6.61
C ALA A 99 -4.47 18.48 -7.46
N HIS A 100 -4.31 18.33 -8.78
CA HIS A 100 -5.42 18.36 -9.74
C HIS A 100 -6.05 16.98 -9.96
N SER A 101 -5.27 15.91 -9.76
CA SER A 101 -5.71 14.52 -9.88
C SER A 101 -5.39 13.72 -8.62
N VAL A 102 -5.92 12.50 -8.52
CA VAL A 102 -5.57 11.56 -7.46
C VAL A 102 -4.11 11.13 -7.58
N GLU A 103 -3.65 10.89 -8.80
CA GLU A 103 -2.28 10.54 -9.12
C GLU A 103 -1.31 11.63 -8.68
N ASP A 104 -1.57 12.89 -9.04
CA ASP A 104 -0.75 14.04 -8.62
C ASP A 104 -0.68 14.15 -7.09
N MET A 105 -1.81 13.90 -6.41
CA MET A 105 -1.88 13.92 -4.95
C MET A 105 -1.04 12.81 -4.33
N ILE A 106 -1.14 11.59 -4.84
CA ILE A 106 -0.34 10.44 -4.37
C ILE A 106 1.15 10.70 -4.57
N GLU A 107 1.55 11.20 -5.74
CA GLU A 107 2.94 11.57 -5.99
C GLU A 107 3.43 12.69 -5.06
N ALA A 108 2.62 13.72 -4.85
CA ALA A 108 2.94 14.81 -3.94
C ALA A 108 3.06 14.32 -2.48
N ALA A 109 2.15 13.43 -2.04
CA ALA A 109 2.21 12.78 -0.74
C ALA A 109 3.48 11.95 -0.57
N THR A 110 3.84 11.16 -1.60
CA THR A 110 5.04 10.32 -1.57
C THR A 110 6.32 11.16 -1.47
N ARG A 111 6.42 12.22 -2.28
CA ARG A 111 7.55 13.17 -2.20
C ARG A 111 7.62 13.85 -0.83
N THR A 112 6.49 14.27 -0.29
CA THR A 112 6.44 14.93 1.03
C THR A 112 6.85 13.96 2.14
N LEU A 113 6.36 12.71 2.10
CA LEU A 113 6.72 11.69 3.06
C LEU A 113 8.23 11.40 3.03
N ALA A 114 8.82 11.24 1.83
CA ALA A 114 10.26 11.04 1.67
C ALA A 114 11.07 12.23 2.20
N HIS A 115 10.58 13.45 2.01
CA HIS A 115 11.24 14.67 2.51
C HIS A 115 11.18 14.79 4.03
N LEU A 116 10.02 14.49 4.64
CA LEU A 116 9.84 14.57 6.09
C LEU A 116 10.65 13.52 6.85
N THR A 117 10.81 12.35 6.26
CA THR A 117 11.45 11.20 6.92
C THR A 117 12.92 11.03 6.54
N HIS A 118 13.37 11.68 5.46
CA HIS A 118 14.67 11.43 4.82
C HIS A 118 14.90 9.95 4.47
N GLN A 119 13.80 9.23 4.15
CA GLN A 119 13.80 7.82 3.76
C GLN A 119 13.23 7.65 2.34
N VAL A 120 13.24 6.43 1.82
CA VAL A 120 12.43 6.09 0.65
C VAL A 120 10.99 5.97 1.08
N ALA A 121 10.11 6.69 0.42
CA ALA A 121 8.66 6.60 0.65
C ALA A 121 7.99 5.80 -0.45
N LEU A 122 6.99 5.00 -0.06
CA LEU A 122 6.17 4.14 -0.91
C LEU A 122 4.71 4.41 -0.59
N ILE A 123 3.89 4.64 -1.61
CA ILE A 123 2.43 4.67 -1.46
C ILE A 123 1.82 3.73 -2.49
N GLN A 124 1.09 2.74 -2.00
CA GLN A 124 0.27 1.85 -2.81
C GLN A 124 -1.07 2.54 -3.07
N TYR A 125 -1.53 2.55 -4.31
CA TYR A 125 -2.84 3.11 -4.64
C TYR A 125 -3.49 2.31 -5.78
N PRO A 126 -4.82 2.13 -5.74
CA PRO A 126 -5.54 1.54 -6.85
C PRO A 126 -5.67 2.58 -7.97
N THR A 127 -5.39 2.17 -9.19
CA THR A 127 -5.69 2.98 -10.37
C THR A 127 -7.00 2.53 -10.99
N ARG A 128 -7.79 3.50 -11.45
CA ARG A 128 -9.03 3.28 -12.21
C ARG A 128 -8.76 3.34 -13.71
N ASN A 129 -7.70 2.76 -14.20
CA ASN A 129 -7.41 2.95 -15.63
C ASN A 129 -7.87 1.74 -16.44
N ALA A 130 -9.17 1.44 -16.39
CA ALA A 130 -9.77 0.47 -17.30
C ALA A 130 -10.00 1.03 -18.72
N GLY A 131 -9.85 2.35 -18.93
CA GLY A 131 -10.13 3.02 -20.18
C GLY A 131 -11.63 3.05 -20.52
N THR A 132 -11.94 3.41 -21.78
CA THR A 132 -13.29 3.32 -22.34
C THR A 132 -13.41 2.12 -23.29
N LEU A 133 -14.60 1.52 -23.40
CA LEU A 133 -14.81 0.41 -24.30
C LEU A 133 -14.63 0.87 -25.77
N LEU A 134 -13.60 0.37 -26.42
CA LEU A 134 -13.32 0.62 -27.83
C LEU A 134 -14.00 -0.43 -28.71
N HIS A 135 -13.91 -1.71 -28.35
CA HIS A 135 -14.41 -2.82 -29.15
C HIS A 135 -14.85 -4.00 -28.29
N LEU A 136 -15.79 -4.77 -28.82
CA LEU A 136 -16.29 -6.01 -28.24
C LEU A 136 -16.23 -7.10 -29.30
N GLU A 137 -15.72 -8.29 -28.96
CA GLU A 137 -15.69 -9.44 -29.86
C GLU A 137 -16.18 -10.68 -29.14
N PHE A 138 -16.87 -11.57 -29.88
CA PHE A 138 -17.31 -12.86 -29.38
C PHE A 138 -16.65 -13.98 -30.16
N VAL A 139 -15.98 -14.88 -29.45
CA VAL A 139 -15.28 -16.03 -30.03
C VAL A 139 -15.90 -17.31 -29.47
N PRO A 140 -16.66 -18.08 -30.26
CA PRO A 140 -17.12 -19.41 -29.86
C PRO A 140 -15.90 -20.34 -29.62
N LEU A 141 -15.81 -20.94 -28.44
CA LEU A 141 -14.75 -21.92 -28.13
C LEU A 141 -15.24 -23.34 -28.39
N ASP A 142 -16.48 -23.61 -28.04
CA ASP A 142 -17.17 -24.87 -28.28
C ASP A 142 -18.69 -24.61 -28.40
N SER A 143 -19.49 -25.69 -28.39
CA SER A 143 -20.96 -25.60 -28.53
C SER A 143 -21.66 -24.93 -27.32
N ARG A 144 -20.96 -24.77 -26.19
CA ARG A 144 -21.52 -24.25 -24.94
C ARG A 144 -20.70 -23.12 -24.32
N THR A 145 -19.53 -22.88 -24.85
CA THR A 145 -18.61 -21.89 -24.28
C THR A 145 -18.29 -20.81 -25.29
N LEU A 146 -18.52 -19.57 -24.89
CA LEU A 146 -18.23 -18.38 -25.65
C LEU A 146 -17.23 -17.52 -24.88
N LEU A 147 -16.22 -16.99 -25.55
CA LEU A 147 -15.31 -16.00 -25.01
C LEU A 147 -15.71 -14.61 -25.50
N ALA A 148 -16.08 -13.73 -24.59
CA ALA A 148 -16.28 -12.32 -24.87
C ALA A 148 -14.98 -11.56 -24.58
N LEU A 149 -14.49 -10.79 -25.57
CA LEU A 149 -13.31 -9.93 -25.49
C LEU A 149 -13.75 -8.47 -25.53
N LEU A 150 -13.55 -7.76 -24.42
CA LEU A 150 -13.80 -6.33 -24.34
C LEU A 150 -12.46 -5.60 -24.41
N ILE A 151 -12.28 -4.76 -25.41
CA ILE A 151 -11.03 -4.06 -25.69
C ILE A 151 -11.21 -2.59 -25.35
N SER A 152 -10.29 -2.05 -24.52
CA SER A 152 -10.27 -0.63 -24.16
C SER A 152 -9.50 0.22 -25.19
N ASP A 153 -9.73 1.51 -25.17
CA ASP A 153 -8.95 2.53 -25.89
C ASP A 153 -7.48 2.60 -25.43
N LEU A 154 -7.18 2.05 -24.26
CA LEU A 154 -5.81 1.91 -23.72
C LEU A 154 -5.13 0.59 -24.13
N GLY A 155 -5.81 -0.26 -24.93
CA GLY A 155 -5.29 -1.56 -25.37
C GLY A 155 -5.44 -2.69 -24.35
N THR A 156 -6.11 -2.46 -23.20
CA THR A 156 -6.41 -3.52 -22.23
C THR A 156 -7.49 -4.44 -22.79
N ILE A 157 -7.33 -5.76 -22.61
CA ILE A 157 -8.30 -6.76 -23.07
C ILE A 157 -8.87 -7.48 -21.86
N HIS A 158 -10.17 -7.28 -21.62
CA HIS A 158 -10.93 -8.04 -20.62
C HIS A 158 -11.56 -9.26 -21.25
N ARG A 159 -11.36 -10.43 -20.65
CA ARG A 159 -11.86 -11.72 -21.11
C ARG A 159 -12.96 -12.21 -20.21
N VAL A 160 -14.13 -12.48 -20.78
CA VAL A 160 -15.27 -13.03 -20.06
C VAL A 160 -15.67 -14.35 -20.70
N THR A 161 -15.62 -15.43 -19.92
CA THR A 161 -16.13 -16.73 -20.38
C THR A 161 -17.61 -16.78 -20.10
N VAL A 162 -18.40 -16.93 -21.15
CA VAL A 162 -19.86 -17.08 -21.09
C VAL A 162 -20.21 -18.54 -21.30
N ILE A 163 -20.95 -19.11 -20.36
CA ILE A 163 -21.45 -20.48 -20.47
C ILE A 163 -22.89 -20.42 -20.97
N LEU A 164 -23.15 -21.05 -22.09
CA LEU A 164 -24.48 -21.09 -22.71
C LEU A 164 -25.33 -22.19 -22.09
N PRO A 165 -26.64 -21.93 -21.86
CA PRO A 165 -27.56 -22.94 -21.37
C PRO A 165 -27.78 -24.05 -22.42
N GLU A 166 -28.15 -25.25 -21.96
CA GLU A 166 -28.40 -26.44 -22.84
C GLU A 166 -29.55 -26.24 -23.81
N THR A 167 -30.44 -25.31 -23.51
CA THR A 167 -31.59 -24.95 -24.35
C THR A 167 -31.23 -24.14 -25.58
N THR A 168 -29.99 -23.66 -25.71
CA THR A 168 -29.53 -22.87 -26.84
C THR A 168 -29.21 -23.79 -28.03
N ALA A 169 -30.22 -24.43 -28.61
CA ALA A 169 -30.09 -25.33 -29.77
C ALA A 169 -30.08 -24.52 -31.07
N LEU A 170 -29.01 -23.79 -31.33
CA LEU A 170 -28.79 -23.12 -32.59
C LEU A 170 -27.75 -23.86 -33.45
N SER A 171 -27.95 -23.89 -34.77
CA SER A 171 -26.89 -24.32 -35.68
C SER A 171 -25.69 -23.36 -35.61
N HIS A 172 -24.54 -23.81 -36.08
CA HIS A 172 -23.31 -22.98 -36.07
C HIS A 172 -23.53 -21.62 -36.76
N ASP A 173 -24.15 -21.62 -37.95
CA ASP A 173 -24.39 -20.39 -38.73
C ASP A 173 -25.40 -19.44 -38.06
N GLU A 174 -26.44 -20.00 -37.41
CA GLU A 174 -27.38 -19.22 -36.61
C GLU A 174 -26.74 -18.60 -35.40
N THR A 175 -25.84 -19.31 -34.71
CA THR A 175 -25.09 -18.80 -33.57
C THR A 175 -24.19 -17.64 -34.00
N VAL A 176 -23.43 -17.79 -35.07
CA VAL A 176 -22.55 -16.71 -35.58
C VAL A 176 -23.36 -15.48 -35.98
N SER A 177 -24.48 -15.66 -36.65
CA SER A 177 -25.35 -14.56 -37.04
C SER A 177 -25.98 -13.86 -35.85
N ALA A 178 -26.44 -14.60 -34.84
CA ALA A 178 -26.99 -14.05 -33.60
C ALA A 178 -25.94 -13.27 -32.80
N LEU A 179 -24.71 -13.83 -32.64
CA LEU A 179 -23.61 -13.18 -31.97
C LEU A 179 -23.20 -11.86 -32.63
N ALA A 180 -23.17 -11.81 -33.98
CA ALA A 180 -22.88 -10.59 -34.72
C ALA A 180 -23.91 -9.50 -34.42
N ALA A 181 -25.20 -9.84 -34.41
CA ALA A 181 -26.26 -8.88 -34.11
C ALA A 181 -26.22 -8.39 -32.65
N ILE A 182 -25.98 -9.30 -31.68
CA ILE A 182 -25.84 -8.94 -30.26
C ILE A 182 -24.62 -8.00 -30.07
N LYS A 183 -23.49 -8.35 -30.70
CA LYS A 183 -22.27 -7.52 -30.66
C LYS A 183 -22.53 -6.11 -31.17
N GLU A 184 -23.13 -5.98 -32.33
CA GLU A 184 -23.42 -4.67 -32.91
C GLU A 184 -24.34 -3.81 -32.04
N ASN A 185 -25.36 -4.42 -31.44
CA ASN A 185 -26.28 -3.73 -30.56
C ASN A 185 -25.61 -3.31 -29.23
N LEU A 186 -24.82 -4.18 -28.63
CA LEU A 186 -24.08 -3.86 -27.44
C LEU A 186 -23.01 -2.78 -27.68
N LEU A 187 -22.29 -2.85 -28.79
CA LEU A 187 -21.33 -1.80 -29.16
C LEU A 187 -22.00 -0.44 -29.31
N LYS A 188 -23.12 -0.34 -29.98
CA LYS A 188 -23.86 0.93 -30.12
C LYS A 188 -24.25 1.55 -28.79
N MET A 189 -24.44 0.73 -27.75
CA MET A 189 -24.85 1.19 -26.41
C MET A 189 -23.68 1.46 -25.48
N LEU A 190 -22.59 0.71 -25.60
CA LEU A 190 -21.52 0.67 -24.61
C LEU A 190 -20.21 1.30 -25.11
N GLN A 191 -20.02 1.46 -26.42
CA GLN A 191 -18.79 2.03 -26.98
C GLN A 191 -18.54 3.46 -26.46
N GLY A 192 -17.32 3.74 -26.05
CA GLY A 192 -16.93 5.02 -25.45
C GLY A 192 -17.31 5.18 -23.97
N LEU A 193 -18.05 4.22 -23.39
CA LEU A 193 -18.33 4.25 -21.96
C LEU A 193 -17.11 3.76 -21.16
N PRO A 194 -16.84 4.37 -20.00
CA PRO A 194 -15.85 3.84 -19.07
C PRO A 194 -16.19 2.40 -18.68
N PHE A 195 -15.19 1.54 -18.63
CA PHE A 195 -15.38 0.14 -18.24
C PHE A 195 -16.07 -0.02 -16.88
N GLU A 196 -15.83 0.93 -15.98
CA GLU A 196 -16.47 0.98 -14.65
C GLU A 196 -17.99 1.07 -14.71
N ASN A 197 -18.53 1.62 -15.77
CA ASN A 197 -19.96 1.83 -15.92
C ASN A 197 -20.63 0.71 -16.75
N ILE A 198 -19.86 -0.19 -17.36
CA ILE A 198 -20.42 -1.22 -18.25
C ILE A 198 -21.41 -2.11 -17.51
N SER A 199 -21.05 -2.66 -16.35
CA SER A 199 -21.94 -3.54 -15.56
C SER A 199 -23.24 -2.84 -15.18
N ALA A 200 -23.18 -1.55 -14.80
CA ALA A 200 -24.35 -0.77 -14.38
C ALA A 200 -25.23 -0.32 -15.57
N LEU A 201 -24.60 -0.06 -16.71
CA LEU A 201 -25.27 0.46 -17.91
C LEU A 201 -25.64 -0.63 -18.93
N LEU A 202 -25.22 -1.88 -18.69
CA LEU A 202 -25.69 -3.00 -19.50
C LEU A 202 -27.21 -3.05 -19.44
N PRO A 203 -27.89 -3.03 -20.62
CA PRO A 203 -29.34 -3.13 -20.66
C PRO A 203 -29.81 -4.47 -20.11
N GLU A 204 -31.05 -4.53 -19.61
CA GLU A 204 -31.65 -5.82 -19.30
C GLU A 204 -31.70 -6.68 -20.58
N ALA A 205 -31.57 -8.01 -20.42
CA ALA A 205 -31.57 -8.95 -21.56
C ALA A 205 -32.81 -8.83 -22.43
N HIS A 206 -33.93 -8.40 -21.87
CA HIS A 206 -35.21 -8.18 -22.54
C HIS A 206 -35.36 -6.78 -23.19
N HIS A 207 -34.29 -5.97 -23.13
CA HIS A 207 -34.34 -4.63 -23.73
C HIS A 207 -34.66 -4.68 -25.21
N PRO A 208 -35.57 -3.81 -25.74
CA PRO A 208 -36.00 -3.82 -27.15
C PRO A 208 -34.84 -3.79 -28.16
N ALA A 209 -33.76 -3.08 -27.86
CA ALA A 209 -32.57 -2.97 -28.72
C ALA A 209 -31.75 -4.28 -28.79
N LEU A 210 -31.90 -5.19 -27.83
CA LEU A 210 -31.23 -6.49 -27.78
C LEU A 210 -32.12 -7.64 -28.26
N ARG A 211 -33.39 -7.37 -28.63
CA ARG A 211 -34.32 -8.39 -29.14
C ARG A 211 -33.79 -8.96 -30.46
N GLY A 212 -33.23 -10.14 -30.36
CA GLY A 212 -32.68 -10.92 -31.46
C GLY A 212 -33.40 -12.27 -31.60
N ARG A 213 -32.89 -13.10 -32.55
CA ARG A 213 -33.44 -14.45 -32.82
C ARG A 213 -33.22 -15.47 -31.70
N SER A 214 -32.41 -15.14 -30.67
CA SER A 214 -32.16 -16.03 -29.53
C SER A 214 -32.14 -15.24 -28.23
N PRO A 215 -33.27 -15.15 -27.53
CA PRO A 215 -33.37 -14.49 -26.23
C PRO A 215 -32.44 -15.11 -25.17
N GLU A 216 -32.37 -16.46 -25.13
CA GLU A 216 -31.56 -17.19 -24.16
C GLU A 216 -30.05 -16.92 -24.33
N LEU A 217 -29.58 -16.82 -25.56
CA LEU A 217 -28.19 -16.44 -25.87
C LEU A 217 -27.89 -15.00 -25.41
N THR A 218 -28.82 -14.09 -25.66
CA THR A 218 -28.69 -12.69 -25.24
C THR A 218 -28.65 -12.56 -23.71
N GLU A 219 -29.56 -13.27 -23.03
CA GLU A 219 -29.64 -13.28 -21.57
C GLU A 219 -28.34 -13.83 -20.95
N ALA A 220 -27.86 -14.98 -21.43
CA ALA A 220 -26.61 -15.57 -20.95
C ALA A 220 -25.41 -14.61 -21.14
N ILE A 221 -25.31 -13.95 -22.30
CA ILE A 221 -24.23 -12.99 -22.55
C ILE A 221 -24.33 -11.78 -21.61
N VAL A 222 -25.49 -11.16 -21.50
CA VAL A 222 -25.68 -9.96 -20.67
C VAL A 222 -25.45 -10.28 -19.19
N ASP A 223 -25.94 -11.40 -18.68
CA ASP A 223 -25.76 -11.78 -17.29
C ASP A 223 -24.31 -12.06 -16.95
N HIS A 224 -23.59 -12.79 -17.82
CA HIS A 224 -22.16 -13.02 -17.59
C HIS A 224 -21.34 -11.71 -17.70
N LEU A 225 -21.66 -10.85 -18.66
CA LEU A 225 -21.03 -9.56 -18.74
C LEU A 225 -21.34 -8.67 -17.53
N ARG A 226 -22.56 -8.70 -17.00
CA ARG A 226 -22.95 -7.93 -15.82
C ARG A 226 -22.30 -8.44 -14.53
N ALA A 227 -22.13 -9.77 -14.41
CA ALA A 227 -21.53 -10.41 -13.23
C ALA A 227 -20.02 -10.18 -13.11
N GLN A 228 -19.35 -9.72 -14.16
CA GLN A 228 -17.91 -9.53 -14.13
C GLN A 228 -17.52 -8.16 -13.56
N PRO A 229 -16.58 -8.12 -12.61
CA PRO A 229 -15.89 -6.88 -12.30
C PRO A 229 -14.92 -6.57 -13.45
N TYR A 230 -15.25 -5.58 -14.28
CA TYR A 230 -14.38 -5.10 -15.37
C TYR A 230 -13.16 -4.31 -14.88
N PHE A 231 -12.80 -4.50 -13.65
CA PHE A 231 -11.69 -3.84 -13.00
C PHE A 231 -10.66 -4.89 -12.62
N GLU A 232 -9.64 -5.06 -13.43
CA GLU A 232 -8.36 -5.42 -12.83
C GLU A 232 -7.98 -4.23 -11.95
N ARG A 233 -7.96 -4.46 -10.65
CA ARG A 233 -7.37 -3.54 -9.69
C ARG A 233 -5.89 -3.45 -10.05
N ASP A 234 -5.53 -2.55 -10.92
CA ASP A 234 -4.14 -2.27 -11.18
C ASP A 234 -3.61 -1.53 -9.93
N ILE A 235 -2.88 -2.27 -9.12
CA ILE A 235 -2.24 -1.71 -7.94
C ILE A 235 -0.95 -1.07 -8.39
N ARG A 236 -0.85 0.24 -8.26
CA ARG A 236 0.36 0.98 -8.55
C ARG A 236 1.05 1.44 -7.28
N PHE A 237 2.33 1.72 -7.44
CA PHE A 237 3.17 2.27 -6.41
C PHE A 237 3.75 3.61 -6.87
N ALA A 238 3.58 4.64 -6.04
CA ALA A 238 4.40 5.83 -6.12
C ALA A 238 5.60 5.63 -5.21
N ILE A 239 6.80 5.90 -5.72
CA ILE A 239 8.07 5.77 -5.02
C ILE A 239 8.81 7.09 -5.10
N SER A 240 9.36 7.55 -3.98
CA SER A 240 10.18 8.77 -3.93
C SER A 240 11.28 8.65 -2.90
N GLY A 241 12.35 9.43 -3.08
CA GLY A 241 13.44 9.52 -2.11
C GLY A 241 14.47 8.40 -2.19
N THR A 242 14.62 7.67 -3.30
CA THR A 242 15.66 6.65 -3.49
C THR A 242 17.07 7.21 -3.29
N SER A 243 17.30 8.49 -3.60
CA SER A 243 18.56 9.20 -3.32
C SER A 243 18.88 9.29 -1.82
N ASN A 244 17.90 9.15 -0.93
CA ASN A 244 18.13 9.17 0.51
C ASN A 244 18.89 7.91 0.96
N LEU A 245 18.66 6.75 0.33
CA LEU A 245 19.46 5.53 0.62
C LEU A 245 20.94 5.74 0.29
N ALA A 246 21.23 6.40 -0.81
CA ALA A 246 22.61 6.68 -1.19
C ALA A 246 23.30 7.65 -0.21
N ARG A 247 22.54 8.61 0.38
CA ARG A 247 23.07 9.53 1.40
C ARG A 247 23.28 8.86 2.75
N SER A 248 22.52 7.83 3.04
CA SER A 248 22.58 7.06 4.30
C SER A 248 23.38 5.75 4.13
N HIS A 249 24.18 5.63 3.08
CA HIS A 249 24.80 4.34 2.73
C HIS A 249 25.69 3.80 3.86
N ASP A 250 26.36 4.70 4.64
CA ASP A 250 27.18 4.33 5.79
C ASP A 250 26.39 3.73 6.97
N ASP A 251 25.07 3.91 6.95
CA ASP A 251 24.16 3.39 7.97
C ASP A 251 23.66 1.97 7.68
N PHE A 252 23.97 1.46 6.49
CA PHE A 252 23.64 0.08 6.12
C PHE A 252 24.82 -0.85 6.41
N SER A 253 24.52 -1.99 7.03
CA SER A 253 25.53 -3.03 7.35
C SER A 253 26.03 -3.76 6.10
N ALA A 254 25.33 -3.66 4.98
CA ALA A 254 25.62 -4.31 3.71
C ALA A 254 25.38 -3.34 2.53
N SER A 255 25.62 -3.81 1.31
CA SER A 255 25.32 -3.04 0.09
C SER A 255 23.84 -2.63 0.02
N ILE A 256 23.58 -1.42 -0.45
CA ILE A 256 22.23 -0.90 -0.71
C ILE A 256 21.66 -1.41 -2.04
N ALA A 257 22.48 -2.00 -2.92
CA ALA A 257 22.03 -2.44 -4.24
C ALA A 257 20.86 -3.45 -4.19
N PRO A 258 20.88 -4.50 -3.34
CA PRO A 258 19.73 -5.40 -3.24
C PRO A 258 18.45 -4.71 -2.77
N ILE A 259 18.56 -3.65 -1.97
CA ILE A 259 17.42 -2.87 -1.50
C ILE A 259 16.82 -2.07 -2.67
N LEU A 260 17.68 -1.46 -3.50
CA LEU A 260 17.24 -0.72 -4.69
C LEU A 260 16.57 -1.65 -5.69
N ASP A 261 17.17 -2.82 -5.97
CA ASP A 261 16.59 -3.83 -6.85
C ASP A 261 15.20 -4.29 -6.36
N ALA A 262 15.06 -4.53 -5.04
CA ALA A 262 13.79 -4.90 -4.42
C ALA A 262 12.73 -3.80 -4.51
N LEU A 263 13.14 -2.53 -4.50
CA LEU A 263 12.22 -1.38 -4.64
C LEU A 263 11.76 -1.16 -6.10
N GLU A 264 12.49 -1.66 -7.09
CA GLU A 264 12.07 -1.63 -8.50
C GLU A 264 11.11 -2.77 -8.85
N GLU A 265 11.07 -3.84 -8.02
CA GLU A 265 10.25 -5.02 -8.29
C GLU A 265 8.86 -4.90 -7.65
N GLN A 266 7.82 -4.74 -8.49
CA GLN A 266 6.44 -4.55 -8.04
C GLN A 266 5.93 -5.69 -7.16
N VAL A 267 6.30 -6.94 -7.45
CA VAL A 267 5.87 -8.12 -6.67
C VAL A 267 6.46 -8.06 -5.25
N THR A 268 7.72 -7.66 -5.13
CA THR A 268 8.39 -7.48 -3.84
C THR A 268 7.74 -6.37 -3.03
N LEU A 269 7.41 -5.23 -3.66
CA LEU A 269 6.70 -4.14 -2.99
C LEU A 269 5.33 -4.57 -2.47
N LEU A 270 4.58 -5.35 -3.26
CA LEU A 270 3.29 -5.93 -2.81
C LEU A 270 3.47 -6.80 -1.57
N ARG A 271 4.48 -7.67 -1.55
CA ARG A 271 4.77 -8.53 -0.39
C ARG A 271 5.18 -7.70 0.83
N VAL A 272 6.06 -6.72 0.64
CA VAL A 272 6.52 -5.83 1.71
C VAL A 272 5.36 -5.13 2.40
N LEU A 273 4.42 -4.60 1.63
CA LEU A 273 3.26 -3.91 2.20
C LEU A 273 2.16 -4.88 2.67
N SER A 274 1.93 -6.02 1.99
CA SER A 274 0.86 -6.97 2.35
C SER A 274 1.12 -7.67 3.69
N HIS A 275 2.35 -8.05 4.00
CA HIS A 275 2.71 -8.70 5.27
C HIS A 275 2.76 -7.76 6.47
N ALA A 276 2.59 -6.45 6.26
CA ALA A 276 2.46 -5.50 7.35
C ALA A 276 1.05 -5.63 7.96
N SER A 277 0.90 -6.45 8.99
CA SER A 277 -0.28 -6.41 9.85
C SER A 277 -0.19 -5.12 10.68
N VAL A 278 -1.00 -4.15 10.32
CA VAL A 278 -1.10 -2.89 11.07
C VAL A 278 -1.78 -3.21 12.41
N GLN A 279 -1.09 -2.91 13.50
CA GLN A 279 -1.60 -3.08 14.85
C GLN A 279 -2.73 -2.07 15.13
N GLU A 280 -3.42 -2.20 16.25
CA GLU A 280 -4.43 -1.23 16.73
C GLU A 280 -3.90 0.22 16.76
N ALA A 281 -2.59 0.41 16.84
CA ALA A 281 -1.91 1.70 16.79
C ALA A 281 -1.90 2.39 15.40
N GLY A 282 -2.39 1.74 14.34
CA GLY A 282 -2.46 2.29 12.98
C GLY A 282 -1.16 2.25 12.18
N TYR A 283 -0.13 1.56 12.68
CA TYR A 283 1.15 1.37 11.98
C TYR A 283 1.77 0.00 12.26
N SER A 284 2.73 -0.40 11.44
CA SER A 284 3.59 -1.55 11.65
C SER A 284 5.05 -1.17 11.40
N VAL A 285 5.97 -1.78 12.14
CA VAL A 285 7.41 -1.57 11.99
C VAL A 285 8.08 -2.93 11.88
N ARG A 286 8.98 -3.09 10.90
CA ARG A 286 9.86 -4.25 10.75
C ARG A 286 11.30 -3.77 10.71
N ILE A 287 12.16 -4.43 11.46
CA ILE A 287 13.54 -4.01 11.73
C ILE A 287 14.47 -5.13 11.29
N GLY A 288 15.39 -4.84 10.35
CA GLY A 288 16.43 -5.75 9.97
C GLY A 288 15.92 -7.14 9.56
N HIS A 289 16.32 -8.16 10.28
CA HIS A 289 15.97 -9.57 10.02
C HIS A 289 14.48 -9.92 10.22
N GLU A 290 13.66 -9.02 10.72
CA GLU A 290 12.19 -9.20 10.74
C GLU A 290 11.58 -9.10 9.34
N ASN A 291 12.31 -8.56 8.37
CA ASN A 291 11.88 -8.54 6.98
C ASN A 291 11.99 -9.94 6.36
N THR A 292 10.89 -10.40 5.78
CA THR A 292 10.81 -11.71 5.12
C THR A 292 11.65 -11.77 3.85
N GLU A 293 11.78 -10.65 3.15
CA GLU A 293 12.58 -10.53 1.93
C GLU A 293 14.06 -10.34 2.29
N GLN A 294 14.91 -11.27 1.85
CA GLN A 294 16.34 -11.26 2.19
C GLN A 294 17.03 -9.96 1.76
N ALA A 295 16.64 -9.38 0.62
CA ALA A 295 17.17 -8.12 0.13
C ALA A 295 16.93 -6.94 1.09
N LEU A 296 15.92 -7.03 1.97
CA LEU A 296 15.52 -5.98 2.89
C LEU A 296 15.96 -6.22 4.34
N GLN A 297 16.69 -7.30 4.63
CA GLN A 297 17.18 -7.60 5.98
C GLN A 297 18.22 -6.60 6.51
N GLY A 298 18.82 -5.79 5.63
CA GLY A 298 19.66 -4.66 6.04
C GLY A 298 18.89 -3.36 6.29
N ALA A 299 17.57 -3.35 6.11
CA ALA A 299 16.71 -2.17 6.18
C ALA A 299 15.65 -2.29 7.27
N SER A 300 15.06 -1.17 7.63
CA SER A 300 13.84 -1.10 8.44
C SER A 300 12.71 -0.48 7.63
N ILE A 301 11.49 -0.94 7.90
CA ILE A 301 10.28 -0.54 7.19
C ILE A 301 9.24 -0.08 8.21
N VAL A 302 8.70 1.11 8.02
CA VAL A 302 7.54 1.61 8.75
C VAL A 302 6.37 1.70 7.79
N THR A 303 5.25 1.06 8.08
CA THR A 303 4.05 1.08 7.24
C THR A 303 2.83 1.58 7.99
N GLY A 304 1.90 2.17 7.28
CA GLY A 304 0.58 2.58 7.74
C GLY A 304 -0.48 2.24 6.70
N GLU A 305 -1.74 2.38 7.09
CA GLU A 305 -2.90 2.15 6.22
C GLU A 305 -3.74 3.42 6.12
N TYR A 306 -4.33 3.63 4.95
CA TYR A 306 -5.27 4.72 4.73
C TYR A 306 -6.52 4.23 4.01
N ASP A 307 -7.67 4.81 4.33
CA ASP A 307 -8.93 4.49 3.68
C ASP A 307 -8.89 5.00 2.23
N SER A 308 -9.10 4.09 1.28
CA SER A 308 -9.16 4.43 -0.14
C SER A 308 -10.59 4.26 -0.65
N PRO A 309 -11.37 5.34 -0.82
CA PRO A 309 -12.77 5.28 -1.23
C PRO A 309 -12.95 4.78 -2.66
N VAL A 310 -11.91 4.83 -3.47
CA VAL A 310 -11.87 4.21 -4.81
C VAL A 310 -12.21 2.71 -4.74
N VAL A 311 -12.02 2.10 -3.59
CA VAL A 311 -12.35 0.69 -3.33
C VAL A 311 -13.76 0.53 -2.74
N VAL A 312 -14.29 1.53 -2.03
CA VAL A 312 -15.59 1.47 -1.32
C VAL A 312 -16.79 1.55 -2.25
N SER A 313 -16.69 2.31 -3.36
CA SER A 313 -17.81 2.49 -4.30
C SER A 313 -18.30 1.20 -4.97
N TYR A 314 -17.48 0.14 -4.97
CA TYR A 314 -17.82 -1.12 -5.63
C TYR A 314 -18.48 -2.17 -4.73
N SER A 315 -18.26 -2.10 -3.42
CA SER A 315 -18.82 -3.07 -2.48
C SER A 315 -20.31 -2.88 -2.23
N LYS A 316 -20.86 -1.67 -2.43
CA LYS A 316 -22.27 -1.37 -2.15
C LYS A 316 -23.26 -1.81 -3.23
N GLN A 317 -22.81 -2.08 -4.47
CA GLN A 317 -23.72 -2.38 -5.57
C GLN A 317 -23.89 -3.87 -5.91
N HIS A 318 -23.07 -4.78 -5.37
CA HIS A 318 -23.04 -6.18 -5.82
C HIS A 318 -22.87 -7.24 -4.71
N LEU A 319 -23.14 -6.94 -3.45
CA LEU A 319 -23.21 -7.96 -2.40
C LEU A 319 -24.66 -8.17 -1.97
N PRO A 320 -25.18 -9.42 -1.96
CA PRO A 320 -26.43 -9.72 -1.29
C PRO A 320 -26.28 -9.37 0.21
N ASP A 321 -27.38 -8.93 0.83
CA ASP A 321 -27.53 -8.46 2.20
C ASP A 321 -26.96 -9.40 3.29
N ASN A 322 -25.66 -9.64 3.29
CA ASN A 322 -24.98 -10.30 4.38
C ASN A 322 -24.10 -9.25 5.08
N GLU A 323 -24.68 -8.60 6.07
CA GLU A 323 -24.14 -7.49 6.89
C GLU A 323 -22.86 -7.83 7.70
N GLY A 324 -22.04 -8.77 7.29
CA GLY A 324 -20.93 -9.28 8.09
C GLY A 324 -19.50 -9.08 7.56
N ALA A 325 -19.31 -8.64 6.31
CA ALA A 325 -17.96 -8.66 5.71
C ALA A 325 -17.66 -7.46 4.80
N LEU A 326 -18.03 -6.26 5.21
CA LEU A 326 -17.46 -5.03 4.62
C LEU A 326 -16.03 -4.88 5.15
N GLY A 327 -15.10 -5.62 4.58
CA GLY A 327 -13.68 -5.37 4.76
C GLY A 327 -13.39 -3.92 4.40
N LYS A 328 -12.89 -3.13 5.35
CA LYS A 328 -12.36 -1.80 5.09
C LYS A 328 -11.33 -1.94 3.97
N HIS A 329 -11.60 -1.32 2.84
CA HIS A 329 -10.68 -1.32 1.73
C HIS A 329 -9.58 -0.30 2.00
N THR A 330 -8.52 -0.77 2.64
CA THR A 330 -7.37 0.05 2.99
C THR A 330 -6.27 -0.11 1.95
N ALA A 331 -5.68 1.00 1.57
CA ALA A 331 -4.42 1.01 0.83
C ALA A 331 -3.28 1.29 1.81
N LYS A 332 -2.07 0.92 1.42
CA LYS A 332 -0.90 0.98 2.31
C LYS A 332 0.11 2.02 1.84
N LEU A 333 0.80 2.58 2.80
CA LEU A 333 1.96 3.44 2.56
C LEU A 333 3.06 3.12 3.57
N GLY A 334 4.27 3.53 3.26
CA GLY A 334 5.37 3.30 4.18
C GLY A 334 6.66 3.98 3.78
N VAL A 335 7.66 3.81 4.62
CA VAL A 335 9.03 4.24 4.36
C VAL A 335 10.01 3.10 4.59
N VAL A 336 11.06 3.09 3.78
CA VAL A 336 12.18 2.14 3.86
C VAL A 336 13.46 2.93 4.09
N GLY A 337 14.20 2.55 5.11
CA GLY A 337 15.46 3.18 5.49
C GLY A 337 16.41 2.23 6.21
N PRO A 338 17.57 2.71 6.67
CA PRO A 338 18.50 1.90 7.45
C PRO A 338 17.91 1.49 8.80
N VAL A 339 18.49 0.46 9.42
CA VAL A 339 18.12 0.06 10.78
C VAL A 339 18.30 1.22 11.77
N ARG A 340 19.30 2.09 11.54
CA ARG A 340 19.53 3.31 12.29
C ARG A 340 18.72 4.47 11.72
N MET A 341 17.43 4.56 12.03
CA MET A 341 16.56 5.67 11.59
C MET A 341 15.73 6.24 12.75
N ASP A 342 15.16 7.43 12.58
CA ASP A 342 14.21 8.03 13.52
C ASP A 342 12.85 7.35 13.45
N TYR A 343 12.67 6.24 14.15
CA TYR A 343 11.41 5.50 14.19
C TYR A 343 10.24 6.36 14.66
N ARG A 344 10.44 7.21 15.69
CA ARG A 344 9.39 8.06 16.25
C ARG A 344 8.90 9.09 15.23
N GLY A 345 9.83 9.75 14.55
CA GLY A 345 9.52 10.71 13.50
C GLY A 345 8.89 10.06 12.27
N ASN A 346 9.41 8.89 11.86
CA ASN A 346 8.91 8.17 10.70
C ASN A 346 7.49 7.62 10.92
N ILE A 347 7.20 7.04 12.10
CA ILE A 347 5.84 6.62 12.48
C ILE A 347 4.87 7.81 12.46
N ALA A 348 5.29 8.96 13.00
CA ALA A 348 4.49 10.17 13.02
C ALA A 348 4.16 10.68 11.62
N ALA A 349 5.16 10.70 10.72
CA ALA A 349 4.99 11.13 9.33
C ALA A 349 4.08 10.17 8.55
N VAL A 350 4.32 8.86 8.66
CA VAL A 350 3.49 7.82 8.03
C VAL A 350 2.03 7.95 8.47
N ASN A 351 1.76 8.04 9.77
CA ASN A 351 0.40 8.18 10.30
C ASN A 351 -0.27 9.49 9.88
N ALA A 352 0.47 10.59 9.81
CA ALA A 352 -0.08 11.87 9.39
C ALA A 352 -0.48 11.86 7.92
N VAL A 353 0.39 11.35 7.05
CA VAL A 353 0.11 11.22 5.60
C VAL A 353 -1.04 10.24 5.36
N ALA A 354 -1.06 9.10 6.06
CA ALA A 354 -2.14 8.10 5.98
C ALA A 354 -3.51 8.72 6.31
N ARG A 355 -3.62 9.40 7.44
CA ARG A 355 -4.88 10.06 7.88
C ARG A 355 -5.32 11.15 6.90
N TYR A 356 -4.37 11.93 6.39
CA TYR A 356 -4.70 13.00 5.47
C TYR A 356 -5.17 12.46 4.12
N LEU A 357 -4.49 11.45 3.55
CA LEU A 357 -4.92 10.78 2.32
C LEU A 357 -6.32 10.17 2.47
N GLY A 358 -6.57 9.44 3.56
CA GLY A 358 -7.89 8.87 3.82
C GLY A 358 -8.98 9.94 3.90
N HIS A 359 -8.70 11.08 4.56
CA HIS A 359 -9.66 12.19 4.65
C HIS A 359 -9.96 12.83 3.28
N VAL A 360 -8.93 13.20 2.52
CA VAL A 360 -9.10 13.92 1.24
C VAL A 360 -9.69 13.01 0.17
N LEU A 361 -9.26 11.76 0.09
CA LEU A 361 -9.82 10.79 -0.85
C LEU A 361 -11.27 10.44 -0.48
N GLY A 362 -11.60 10.34 0.81
CA GLY A 362 -12.95 10.13 1.30
C GLY A 362 -13.92 11.29 0.95
N THR A 363 -13.46 12.52 1.04
CA THR A 363 -14.29 13.70 0.71
C THR A 363 -14.47 13.94 -0.80
N ARG A 364 -13.50 13.53 -1.63
CA ARG A 364 -13.61 13.63 -3.11
C ARG A 364 -14.49 12.55 -3.73
N ALA A 365 -14.76 11.47 -3.02
CA ALA A 365 -15.60 10.36 -3.49
C ALA A 365 -17.08 10.51 -3.09
N SER A 366 -17.40 11.48 -2.25
CA SER A 366 -18.77 11.87 -1.82
C SER A 366 -19.34 12.93 -2.72
#